data_17bff93259c9a252edd2c908a6eaacaf
#
_entry.id   17bff93259c9a252edd2c908a6eaacaf
#
_cell.length_a   1.000
_cell.length_b   1.000
_cell.length_c   1.000
_cell.angle_alpha   90.00
_cell.angle_beta   90.00
_cell.angle_gamma   90.00
#
_symmetry.space_group_name_H-M   'P 1'
#
loop_
_entity.id
_entity.type
_entity.pdbx_description
1 polymer ?
#
loop_
_entity_poly.entity_id
_entity_poly.type
_entity_poly.pdbx_seq_one_letter_code
_entity_poly.pdbx_strand_id
1 'polypeptide(L)'
;MRTVRTILTALVAALLLVGGLSTSAGAGSLPKRLIDEVPPKTKQVSYNAFKLKGTVSEPQVDGTLLPYAGKVKILKKACGSCKWKTVKKVKTNDSGVFKTRIYAPDKGRWKWRSKVDHSNGFGNTKGKVWTLYFD
;
A
#
# COMPACT_ATOMS: atom_id res chain seq x y z
N MET A 1 74.39 -2.26 -49.22
CA MET A 1 73.23 -2.33 -50.10
C MET A 1 72.17 -3.26 -49.48
N ARG A 2 70.94 -2.83 -49.55
CA ARG A 2 69.71 -3.50 -49.23
C ARG A 2 69.19 -3.29 -47.78
N THR A 3 68.43 -2.31 -47.71
CA THR A 3 67.56 -1.93 -46.65
C THR A 3 66.35 -2.94 -46.51
N VAL A 4 66.25 -3.55 -45.35
CA VAL A 4 65.04 -4.33 -45.00
C VAL A 4 64.16 -3.44 -44.21
N ARG A 5 63.01 -3.09 -44.78
CA ARG A 5 61.96 -2.34 -44.13
C ARG A 5 61.11 -3.28 -43.26
N THR A 6 61.24 -3.13 -42.00
CA THR A 6 60.35 -3.83 -41.03
C THR A 6 59.05 -3.10 -40.96
N ILE A 7 57.98 -3.74 -41.38
CA ILE A 7 56.61 -3.23 -41.23
C ILE A 7 56.14 -3.59 -39.83
N LEU A 8 55.95 -2.57 -39.04
CA LEU A 8 55.35 -2.68 -37.68
C LEU A 8 53.83 -2.70 -37.84
N THR A 9 53.25 -3.87 -37.70
CA THR A 9 51.81 -4.02 -37.65
C THR A 9 51.34 -3.68 -36.25
N ALA A 10 50.72 -2.53 -36.10
CA ALA A 10 50.07 -2.13 -34.86
C ALA A 10 48.75 -2.89 -34.68
N LEU A 11 48.73 -3.78 -33.73
CA LEU A 11 47.56 -4.50 -33.31
C LEU A 11 46.73 -3.56 -32.38
N VAL A 12 45.69 -2.97 -32.92
CA VAL A 12 44.74 -2.22 -32.11
C VAL A 12 43.80 -3.19 -31.42
N ALA A 13 44.10 -3.49 -30.16
CA ALA A 13 43.16 -4.20 -29.31
C ALA A 13 41.99 -3.28 -28.91
N ALA A 14 40.87 -3.42 -29.59
CA ALA A 14 39.65 -2.80 -29.19
C ALA A 14 39.13 -3.49 -27.91
N LEU A 15 39.38 -2.88 -26.77
CA LEU A 15 38.70 -3.25 -25.53
C LEU A 15 37.21 -2.82 -25.64
N LEU A 16 36.37 -3.76 -25.99
CA LEU A 16 34.93 -3.64 -25.78
C LEU A 16 34.68 -3.70 -24.28
N LEU A 17 34.64 -2.55 -23.65
CA LEU A 17 34.02 -2.37 -22.36
C LEU A 17 32.50 -2.63 -22.54
N VAL A 18 32.12 -3.89 -22.38
CA VAL A 18 30.72 -4.23 -22.12
C VAL A 18 30.44 -3.67 -20.75
N GLY A 19 30.00 -2.41 -20.73
CA GLY A 19 29.39 -1.81 -19.58
C GLY A 19 28.15 -2.61 -19.27
N GLY A 20 28.28 -3.57 -18.35
CA GLY A 20 27.11 -4.20 -17.75
C GLY A 20 26.28 -3.11 -17.13
N LEU A 21 25.19 -2.73 -17.77
CA LEU A 21 24.10 -2.04 -17.13
C LEU A 21 23.57 -3.00 -16.07
N SER A 22 24.18 -2.93 -14.88
CA SER A 22 23.55 -3.43 -13.68
C SER A 22 22.29 -2.61 -13.52
N THR A 23 21.21 -3.01 -14.17
CA THR A 23 19.90 -2.63 -13.72
C THR A 23 19.80 -3.21 -12.32
N SER A 24 20.16 -2.41 -11.32
CA SER A 24 19.70 -2.65 -9.98
C SER A 24 18.19 -2.66 -10.12
N ALA A 25 17.61 -3.85 -10.22
CA ALA A 25 16.22 -4.06 -9.93
C ALA A 25 16.09 -3.60 -8.48
N GLY A 26 15.85 -2.29 -8.29
CA GLY A 26 15.51 -1.75 -7.00
C GLY A 26 14.40 -2.66 -6.51
N ALA A 27 14.52 -3.17 -5.27
CA ALA A 27 13.45 -3.90 -4.63
C ALA A 27 12.22 -2.99 -4.64
N GLY A 28 11.48 -3.02 -5.77
CA GLY A 28 10.32 -2.20 -6.00
C GLY A 28 9.34 -2.49 -4.88
N SER A 29 8.86 -1.45 -4.22
CA SER A 29 7.83 -1.62 -3.22
C SER A 29 6.67 -2.39 -3.87
N LEU A 30 6.16 -3.41 -3.19
CA LEU A 30 5.03 -4.17 -3.67
C LEU A 30 3.86 -3.23 -4.01
N PRO A 31 3.10 -3.53 -5.07
CA PRO A 31 1.91 -2.76 -5.41
C PRO A 31 0.97 -2.71 -4.21
N LYS A 32 0.21 -1.63 -4.09
CA LYS A 32 -0.75 -1.46 -3.01
C LYS A 32 -2.17 -1.65 -3.52
N ARG A 33 -3.01 -2.20 -2.65
CA ARG A 33 -4.45 -2.23 -2.88
C ARG A 33 -5.04 -0.83 -2.81
N LEU A 34 -6.19 -0.64 -3.39
CA LEU A 34 -6.99 0.56 -3.23
C LEU A 34 -8.02 0.32 -2.13
N ILE A 35 -8.12 1.24 -1.19
CA ILE A 35 -9.17 1.25 -0.18
C ILE A 35 -10.00 2.51 -0.39
N ASP A 36 -11.25 2.32 -0.80
CA ASP A 36 -12.22 3.40 -0.96
C ASP A 36 -13.25 3.29 0.16
N GLU A 37 -13.21 4.26 1.07
CA GLU A 37 -14.04 4.29 2.26
C GLU A 37 -15.17 5.30 2.08
N VAL A 38 -16.38 4.88 2.44
CA VAL A 38 -17.51 5.78 2.55
C VAL A 38 -17.42 6.50 3.90
N PRO A 39 -17.23 7.83 3.91
CA PRO A 39 -17.12 8.57 5.16
C PRO A 39 -18.41 8.42 5.99
N PRO A 40 -18.29 8.43 7.31
CA PRO A 40 -19.46 8.53 8.17
C PRO A 40 -20.29 9.76 7.81
N LYS A 41 -21.60 9.63 7.77
CA LYS A 41 -22.52 10.74 7.39
C LYS A 41 -22.41 11.96 8.30
N THR A 42 -22.01 11.76 9.55
CA THR A 42 -21.81 12.82 10.54
C THR A 42 -20.45 12.65 11.20
N LYS A 43 -19.78 13.75 11.48
CA LYS A 43 -18.54 13.75 12.27
C LYS A 43 -18.80 13.50 13.75
N GLN A 44 -20.00 13.76 14.19
CA GLN A 44 -20.50 13.54 15.54
C GLN A 44 -21.40 12.32 15.54
N VAL A 45 -21.11 11.39 16.41
CA VAL A 45 -21.85 10.13 16.48
C VAL A 45 -22.58 10.09 17.81
N SER A 46 -23.90 10.26 17.73
CA SER A 46 -24.78 9.94 18.84
C SER A 46 -24.72 8.43 19.08
N TYR A 47 -24.78 8.00 20.33
CA TYR A 47 -24.84 6.59 20.70
C TYR A 47 -23.54 5.79 20.62
N ASN A 48 -22.41 6.41 20.73
CA ASN A 48 -21.11 5.72 20.84
C ASN A 48 -20.84 4.66 19.74
N ALA A 49 -21.47 4.78 18.57
CA ALA A 49 -21.28 3.85 17.49
C ALA A 49 -21.44 4.52 16.12
N PHE A 50 -20.65 4.06 15.15
CA PHE A 50 -20.81 4.46 13.75
C PHE A 50 -20.67 3.29 12.80
N LYS A 51 -21.25 3.40 11.62
CA LYS A 51 -21.09 2.43 10.54
C LYS A 51 -19.88 2.82 9.71
N LEU A 52 -18.95 1.88 9.53
CA LEU A 52 -17.84 2.00 8.61
C LEU A 52 -18.07 1.04 7.44
N LYS A 53 -18.02 1.58 6.23
CA LYS A 53 -18.12 0.81 4.99
C LYS A 53 -17.01 1.23 4.04
N GLY A 54 -16.49 0.29 3.30
CA GLY A 54 -15.52 0.57 2.25
C GLY A 54 -15.40 -0.59 1.28
N THR A 55 -14.65 -0.36 0.21
CA THR A 55 -14.33 -1.35 -0.80
C THR A 55 -12.82 -1.47 -0.91
N VAL A 56 -12.33 -2.68 -1.01
CA VAL A 56 -10.91 -2.97 -1.24
C VAL A 56 -10.76 -3.65 -2.59
N SER A 57 -9.88 -3.09 -3.42
CA SER A 57 -9.62 -3.60 -4.76
C SER A 57 -8.13 -3.84 -4.97
N GLU A 58 -7.83 -4.82 -5.80
CA GLU A 58 -6.48 -5.19 -6.21
C GLU A 58 -6.25 -4.73 -7.66
N PRO A 59 -5.45 -3.66 -7.89
CA PRO A 59 -5.11 -3.21 -9.23
C PRO A 59 -4.30 -4.27 -9.98
N GLN A 60 -4.69 -4.57 -11.21
CA GLN A 60 -3.99 -5.48 -12.10
C GLN A 60 -3.08 -4.71 -13.05
N VAL A 61 -2.15 -5.42 -13.69
CA VAL A 61 -1.19 -4.84 -14.64
C VAL A 61 -1.88 -4.18 -15.83
N ASP A 62 -3.01 -4.70 -16.26
CA ASP A 62 -3.83 -4.16 -17.36
C ASP A 62 -4.71 -2.97 -16.96
N GLY A 63 -4.63 -2.51 -15.70
CA GLY A 63 -5.42 -1.41 -15.16
C GLY A 63 -6.79 -1.81 -14.62
N THR A 64 -7.19 -3.07 -14.74
CA THR A 64 -8.44 -3.55 -14.13
C THR A 64 -8.32 -3.65 -12.60
N LEU A 65 -9.45 -3.59 -11.92
CA LEU A 65 -9.54 -3.72 -10.48
C LEU A 65 -10.30 -5.00 -10.14
N LEU A 66 -9.65 -5.91 -9.41
CA LEU A 66 -10.30 -7.09 -8.88
C LEU A 66 -10.72 -6.86 -7.43
N PRO A 67 -11.87 -7.39 -6.99
CA PRO A 67 -12.28 -7.31 -5.61
C PRO A 67 -11.32 -8.12 -4.71
N TYR A 68 -10.93 -7.54 -3.60
CA TYR A 68 -10.12 -8.23 -2.60
C TYR A 68 -11.00 -9.09 -1.70
N ALA A 69 -10.71 -10.38 -1.63
CA ALA A 69 -11.34 -11.29 -0.70
C ALA A 69 -10.41 -11.55 0.50
N GLY A 70 -10.73 -10.99 1.65
CA GLY A 70 -9.88 -11.15 2.83
C GLY A 70 -10.30 -10.30 4.03
N LYS A 71 -9.37 -10.10 4.94
CA LYS A 71 -9.62 -9.38 6.19
C LYS A 71 -9.10 -7.95 6.13
N VAL A 72 -9.93 -7.03 6.55
CA VAL A 72 -9.61 -5.62 6.77
C VAL A 72 -9.50 -5.38 8.26
N LYS A 73 -8.39 -4.83 8.72
CA LYS A 73 -8.20 -4.40 10.11
C LYS A 73 -8.72 -2.98 10.28
N ILE A 74 -9.50 -2.76 11.32
CA ILE A 74 -9.89 -1.43 11.73
C ILE A 74 -9.01 -1.02 12.90
N LEU A 75 -8.34 0.11 12.74
CA LEU A 75 -7.39 0.65 13.71
C LEU A 75 -7.96 1.91 14.33
N LYS A 76 -7.63 2.15 15.59
CA LYS A 76 -7.91 3.40 16.30
C LYS A 76 -6.69 3.94 17.01
N LYS A 77 -6.68 5.23 17.27
CA LYS A 77 -5.78 5.88 18.22
C LYS A 77 -6.44 7.11 18.85
N ALA A 78 -6.10 7.35 20.11
CA ALA A 78 -6.68 8.44 20.89
C ALA A 78 -6.06 9.81 20.62
N CYS A 79 -4.82 9.87 20.16
CA CYS A 79 -4.09 11.13 19.94
C CYS A 79 -3.16 11.04 18.72
N GLY A 80 -2.61 12.18 18.29
CA GLY A 80 -1.71 12.25 17.14
C GLY A 80 -0.46 11.41 17.29
N SER A 81 0.18 11.44 18.46
CA SER A 81 1.38 10.68 18.79
C SER A 81 1.12 9.28 19.34
N CYS A 82 -0.14 8.95 19.62
CA CYS A 82 -0.51 7.63 20.13
C CYS A 82 -0.31 6.53 19.08
N LYS A 83 -0.04 5.31 19.52
CA LYS A 83 0.08 4.16 18.63
C LYS A 83 -1.28 3.69 18.13
N TRP A 84 -1.31 3.25 16.88
CA TRP A 84 -2.48 2.61 16.31
C TRP A 84 -2.70 1.23 16.94
N LYS A 85 -3.94 0.98 17.35
CA LYS A 85 -4.38 -0.32 17.89
C LYS A 85 -5.45 -0.93 17.00
N THR A 86 -5.34 -2.20 16.69
CA THR A 86 -6.39 -2.94 15.98
C THR A 86 -7.56 -3.19 16.92
N VAL A 87 -8.75 -2.74 16.55
CA VAL A 87 -9.97 -2.92 17.35
C VAL A 87 -10.90 -3.96 16.77
N LYS A 88 -10.82 -4.19 15.47
CA LYS A 88 -11.67 -5.16 14.77
C LYS A 88 -11.01 -5.68 13.51
N LYS A 89 -11.34 -6.91 13.14
CA LYS A 89 -11.02 -7.51 11.84
C LYS A 89 -12.32 -7.85 11.15
N VAL A 90 -12.50 -7.36 9.93
CA VAL A 90 -13.74 -7.52 9.16
C VAL A 90 -13.41 -8.22 7.85
N LYS A 91 -14.19 -9.23 7.48
CA LYS A 91 -14.05 -9.91 6.20
C LYS A 91 -14.77 -9.12 5.11
N THR A 92 -14.15 -9.01 3.93
CA THR A 92 -14.82 -8.48 2.74
C THR A 92 -15.76 -9.53 2.16
N ASN A 93 -16.76 -9.09 1.42
CA ASN A 93 -17.60 -9.96 0.60
C ASN A 93 -16.96 -10.21 -0.78
N ASP A 94 -17.65 -10.92 -1.66
CA ASP A 94 -17.17 -11.26 -3.00
C ASP A 94 -16.93 -10.04 -3.91
N SER A 95 -17.55 -8.90 -3.60
CA SER A 95 -17.33 -7.62 -4.27
C SER A 95 -16.23 -6.76 -3.63
N GLY A 96 -15.48 -7.29 -2.68
CA GLY A 96 -14.44 -6.55 -1.95
C GLY A 96 -14.98 -5.55 -0.92
N VAL A 97 -16.27 -5.58 -0.63
CA VAL A 97 -16.92 -4.64 0.30
C VAL A 97 -16.80 -5.14 1.73
N PHE A 98 -16.35 -4.27 2.62
CA PHE A 98 -16.45 -4.49 4.06
C PHE A 98 -17.44 -3.51 4.68
N LYS A 99 -18.15 -3.96 5.69
CA LYS A 99 -19.12 -3.18 6.45
C LYS A 99 -19.11 -3.62 7.90
N THR A 100 -19.01 -2.67 8.80
CA THR A 100 -19.00 -2.96 10.22
C THR A 100 -19.53 -1.81 11.04
N ARG A 101 -19.93 -2.10 12.27
CA ARG A 101 -20.22 -1.09 13.28
C ARG A 101 -19.01 -0.98 14.21
N ILE A 102 -18.58 0.24 14.47
CA ILE A 102 -17.52 0.57 15.39
C ILE A 102 -18.12 1.26 16.59
N TYR A 103 -17.73 0.82 17.75
CA TYR A 103 -18.14 1.40 19.03
C TYR A 103 -17.03 2.30 19.55
N ALA A 104 -17.40 3.49 20.01
CA ALA A 104 -16.48 4.37 20.70
C ALA A 104 -16.11 3.75 22.06
N PRO A 105 -14.84 3.78 22.44
CA PRO A 105 -14.46 3.32 23.77
C PRO A 105 -14.88 4.30 24.87
N ASP A 106 -14.78 5.60 24.59
CA ASP A 106 -15.07 6.70 25.51
C ASP A 106 -15.41 7.98 24.74
N LYS A 107 -15.84 9.01 25.47
CA LYS A 107 -16.05 10.36 24.94
C LYS A 107 -14.75 10.94 24.35
N GLY A 108 -14.89 11.84 23.41
CA GLY A 108 -13.80 12.63 22.90
C GLY A 108 -13.49 12.40 21.42
N ARG A 109 -12.28 12.78 21.05
CA ARG A 109 -11.80 12.76 19.67
C ARG A 109 -10.93 11.53 19.44
N TRP A 110 -11.34 10.68 18.52
CA TRP A 110 -10.60 9.48 18.14
C TRP A 110 -10.27 9.47 16.66
N LYS A 111 -9.11 8.94 16.32
CA LYS A 111 -8.69 8.71 14.93
C LYS A 111 -8.87 7.26 14.56
N TRP A 112 -9.40 7.03 13.37
CA TRP A 112 -9.71 5.71 12.82
C TRP A 112 -9.13 5.57 11.42
N ARG A 113 -8.75 4.36 11.07
CA ARG A 113 -8.39 3.99 9.70
C ARG A 113 -8.58 2.50 9.48
N SER A 114 -8.79 2.11 8.23
CA SER A 114 -8.67 0.72 7.79
C SER A 114 -7.24 0.40 7.36
N LYS A 115 -6.88 -0.86 7.44
CA LYS A 115 -5.61 -1.41 6.98
C LYS A 115 -5.81 -2.80 6.45
N VAL A 116 -5.16 -3.11 5.31
CA VAL A 116 -5.04 -4.47 4.78
C VAL A 116 -3.57 -4.85 4.83
N ASP A 117 -3.27 -5.99 5.44
CA ASP A 117 -1.90 -6.49 5.53
C ASP A 117 -1.43 -7.02 4.17
N HIS A 118 -0.12 -7.12 4.01
CA HIS A 118 0.48 -7.68 2.81
C HIS A 118 -0.01 -9.12 2.58
N SER A 119 -0.34 -9.42 1.36
CA SER A 119 -0.72 -10.76 0.90
C SER A 119 -0.86 -10.80 -0.62
N ASN A 120 -0.75 -11.97 -1.23
CA ASN A 120 -0.96 -12.17 -2.67
C ASN A 120 -0.19 -11.19 -3.56
N GLY A 121 1.06 -10.89 -3.22
CA GLY A 121 1.90 -9.97 -4.00
C GLY A 121 1.61 -8.48 -3.79
N PHE A 122 0.70 -8.12 -2.89
CA PHE A 122 0.41 -6.74 -2.51
C PHE A 122 1.01 -6.39 -1.15
N GLY A 123 1.53 -5.18 -1.04
CA GLY A 123 2.07 -4.64 0.21
C GLY A 123 0.98 -4.18 1.18
N ASN A 124 1.40 -3.83 2.40
CA ASN A 124 0.51 -3.24 3.39
C ASN A 124 -0.16 -1.98 2.84
N THR A 125 -1.49 -1.93 2.91
CA THR A 125 -2.27 -0.79 2.46
C THR A 125 -3.03 -0.18 3.62
N LYS A 126 -2.98 1.14 3.74
CA LYS A 126 -3.67 1.90 4.78
C LYS A 126 -4.69 2.82 4.13
N GLY A 127 -5.91 2.82 4.65
CA GLY A 127 -6.95 3.75 4.26
C GLY A 127 -6.72 5.17 4.82
N LYS A 128 -7.64 6.07 4.53
CA LYS A 128 -7.63 7.43 5.04
C LYS A 128 -7.76 7.45 6.57
N VAL A 129 -7.28 8.53 7.19
CA VAL A 129 -7.48 8.74 8.61
C VAL A 129 -8.75 9.57 8.81
N TRP A 130 -9.69 9.02 9.55
CA TRP A 130 -10.93 9.69 9.95
C TRP A 130 -10.81 10.14 11.40
N THR A 131 -11.22 11.37 11.66
CA THR A 131 -11.35 11.87 13.04
C THR A 131 -12.83 11.97 13.37
N LEU A 132 -13.24 11.26 14.40
CA LEU A 132 -14.62 11.22 14.88
C LEU A 132 -14.68 11.75 16.31
N TYR A 133 -15.77 12.43 16.60
CA TYR A 133 -16.07 12.97 17.93
C TYR A 133 -17.19 12.15 18.53
N PHE A 134 -17.02 11.79 19.78
CA PHE A 134 -18.01 11.06 20.58
C PHE A 134 -18.37 11.89 21.80
N ASP A 135 -19.64 12.03 22.06
CA ASP A 135 -20.21 12.78 23.19
C ASP A 135 -20.45 11.89 24.42
#